data_b3d80540b9a5c18e98aed71df6c7d1c9
#
_entry.id   b3d80540b9a5c18e98aed71df6c7d1c9
#
_cell.length_a   1.000
_cell.length_b   1.000
_cell.length_c   1.000
_cell.angle_alpha   90.00
_cell.angle_beta   90.00
_cell.angle_gamma   90.00
#
_symmetry.space_group_name_H-M   'P 1'
#
loop_
_entity.id
_entity.type
_entity.pdbx_description
1 polymer ?
#
loop_
_entity_poly.entity_id
_entity_poly.type
_entity_poly.pdbx_seq_one_letter_code
_entity_poly.pdbx_strand_id
1 'polypeptide(L)'
;LGWLSDRYGRRLACAIASLIFGVAALASAAAPSLPVFAALRLVEGIGVGGAGTCVYVLAAECIGPSWQGAQGLMQMAIFAVGGVCLVVPHGLLRGRRALTVASAVPPFAFAFIFLRLVPESPRWLLANGRTEAAARLLFEIARVNRADVDAPPTLAPPRASAEASSGLADLVLTPGIRRRTLAMAFLWAAGCFAYYGLALSADNLGGSLEFNFALMSAIELPGLAVGAGAIDRFGRRATLSVCYAGGGLAAAACVFLPEGNPTVFFAILGKCLISAAFGVCFVYAAELFPTTLRAAGMGVASTA
;
A
#
# COMPACT_ATOMS: atom_id res chain seq x y z
N LEU A 1 6.74 -5.90 11.69
CA LEU A 1 7.75 -5.47 10.68
C LEU A 1 8.10 -3.98 10.79
N GLY A 2 7.17 -3.09 11.19
CA GLY A 2 7.48 -1.67 11.42
C GLY A 2 8.60 -1.46 12.45
N TRP A 3 8.53 -2.12 13.60
CA TRP A 3 9.60 -2.08 14.61
C TRP A 3 10.96 -2.56 14.06
N LEU A 4 10.95 -3.61 13.23
CA LEU A 4 12.16 -4.10 12.56
C LEU A 4 12.74 -3.05 11.62
N SER A 5 11.87 -2.38 10.87
CA SER A 5 12.21 -1.30 9.94
C SER A 5 12.87 -0.12 10.66
N ASP A 6 12.34 0.26 11.83
CA ASP A 6 12.90 1.37 12.62
C ASP A 6 14.27 1.03 13.21
N ARG A 7 14.44 -0.22 13.67
CA ARG A 7 15.67 -0.64 14.35
C ARG A 7 16.83 -1.02 13.41
N TYR A 8 16.52 -1.74 12.34
CA TYR A 8 17.54 -2.33 11.45
C TYR A 8 17.62 -1.69 10.07
N GLY A 9 16.71 -0.79 9.77
CA GLY A 9 16.65 -0.09 8.48
C GLY A 9 15.50 -0.53 7.59
N ARG A 10 15.08 0.38 6.73
CA ARG A 10 13.93 0.20 5.84
C ARG A 10 14.20 -0.85 4.78
N ARG A 11 15.38 -0.79 4.18
CA ARG A 11 15.85 -1.71 3.14
C ARG A 11 15.82 -3.17 3.59
N LEU A 12 16.40 -3.46 4.77
CA LEU A 12 16.44 -4.82 5.31
C LEU A 12 15.04 -5.32 5.66
N ALA A 13 14.21 -4.45 6.25
CA ALA A 13 12.83 -4.80 6.59
C ALA A 13 12.00 -5.13 5.34
N CYS A 14 12.14 -4.38 4.25
CA CYS A 14 11.50 -4.68 2.95
C CYS A 14 11.93 -6.04 2.42
N ALA A 15 13.23 -6.35 2.48
CA ALA A 15 13.75 -7.63 2.01
C ALA A 15 13.22 -8.81 2.84
N ILE A 16 13.22 -8.70 4.17
CA ILE A 16 12.70 -9.73 5.08
C ILE A 16 11.20 -9.94 4.86
N ALA A 17 10.43 -8.86 4.74
CA ALA A 17 9.00 -8.93 4.47
C ALA A 17 8.70 -9.64 3.13
N SER A 18 9.46 -9.31 2.09
CA SER A 18 9.35 -9.95 0.78
C SER A 18 9.74 -11.45 0.84
N LEU A 19 10.76 -11.82 1.62
CA LEU A 19 11.13 -13.22 1.82
C LEU A 19 10.07 -14.00 2.58
N ILE A 20 9.49 -13.43 3.64
CA ILE A 20 8.36 -14.04 4.38
C ILE A 20 7.21 -14.29 3.43
N PHE A 21 6.84 -13.31 2.61
CA PHE A 21 5.79 -13.47 1.61
C PHE A 21 6.13 -14.59 0.61
N GLY A 22 7.30 -14.56 -0.03
CA GLY A 22 7.69 -15.53 -1.06
C GLY A 22 7.77 -16.96 -0.53
N VAL A 23 8.34 -17.17 0.67
CA VAL A 23 8.44 -18.48 1.30
C VAL A 23 7.05 -19.02 1.68
N ALA A 24 6.20 -18.20 2.28
CA ALA A 24 4.86 -18.61 2.65
C ALA A 24 3.99 -18.91 1.42
N ALA A 25 4.10 -18.10 0.35
CA ALA A 25 3.42 -18.34 -0.92
C ALA A 25 3.86 -19.66 -1.56
N LEU A 26 5.18 -19.93 -1.59
CA LEU A 26 5.71 -21.19 -2.12
C LEU A 26 5.24 -22.39 -1.30
N ALA A 27 5.27 -22.28 0.02
CA ALA A 27 4.77 -23.33 0.92
C ALA A 27 3.27 -23.57 0.76
N SER A 28 2.48 -22.53 0.51
CA SER A 28 1.03 -22.65 0.32
C SER A 28 0.64 -23.42 -0.95
N ALA A 29 1.53 -23.44 -1.96
CA ALA A 29 1.35 -24.28 -3.16
C ALA A 29 1.37 -25.78 -2.85
N ALA A 30 2.12 -26.18 -1.81
CA ALA A 30 2.25 -27.58 -1.37
C ALA A 30 1.33 -27.94 -0.18
N ALA A 31 0.48 -27.02 0.27
CA ALA A 31 -0.38 -27.21 1.44
C ALA A 31 -1.26 -28.48 1.30
N PRO A 32 -1.21 -29.42 2.26
CA PRO A 32 -1.94 -30.69 2.19
C PRO A 32 -3.40 -30.55 2.60
N SER A 33 -3.76 -29.50 3.35
CA SER A 33 -5.11 -29.31 3.89
C SER A 33 -5.49 -27.83 3.92
N LEU A 34 -6.80 -27.56 3.98
CA LEU A 34 -7.34 -26.20 4.06
C LEU A 34 -6.84 -25.40 5.29
N PRO A 35 -6.78 -25.97 6.51
CA PRO A 35 -6.23 -25.25 7.66
C PRO A 35 -4.77 -24.86 7.49
N VAL A 36 -3.93 -25.74 6.95
CA VAL A 36 -2.53 -25.44 6.66
C VAL A 36 -2.41 -24.34 5.60
N PHE A 37 -3.21 -24.41 4.55
CA PHE A 37 -3.28 -23.38 3.54
C PHE A 37 -3.69 -22.01 4.14
N ALA A 38 -4.71 -21.98 4.98
CA ALA A 38 -5.17 -20.75 5.64
C ALA A 38 -4.10 -20.17 6.58
N ALA A 39 -3.40 -21.02 7.34
CA ALA A 39 -2.30 -20.58 8.21
C ALA A 39 -1.14 -19.97 7.39
N LEU A 40 -0.78 -20.58 6.25
CA LEU A 40 0.25 -20.03 5.36
C LEU A 40 -0.19 -18.71 4.72
N ARG A 41 -1.47 -18.57 4.35
CA ARG A 41 -2.05 -17.30 3.88
C ARG A 41 -1.99 -16.20 4.93
N LEU A 42 -2.15 -16.52 6.20
CA LEU A 42 -1.94 -15.56 7.29
C LEU A 42 -0.49 -15.06 7.31
N VAL A 43 0.47 -15.98 7.18
CA VAL A 43 1.90 -15.62 7.13
C VAL A 43 2.22 -14.78 5.88
N GLU A 44 1.64 -15.12 4.73
CA GLU A 44 1.72 -14.32 3.51
C GLU A 44 1.20 -12.88 3.76
N GLY A 45 0.05 -12.75 4.42
CA GLY A 45 -0.54 -11.45 4.78
C GLY A 45 0.39 -10.59 5.64
N ILE A 46 1.10 -11.20 6.60
CA ILE A 46 2.13 -10.50 7.39
C ILE A 46 3.26 -10.00 6.48
N GLY A 47 3.72 -10.81 5.54
CA GLY A 47 4.75 -10.43 4.56
C GLY A 47 4.30 -9.28 3.66
N VAL A 48 3.13 -9.39 3.04
CA VAL A 48 2.56 -8.39 2.12
C VAL A 48 2.32 -7.05 2.83
N GLY A 49 1.63 -7.07 3.98
CA GLY A 49 1.33 -5.87 4.75
C GLY A 49 2.60 -5.17 5.24
N GLY A 50 3.57 -5.96 5.72
CA GLY A 50 4.87 -5.43 6.14
C GLY A 50 5.68 -4.85 4.99
N ALA A 51 5.74 -5.53 3.85
CA ALA A 51 6.44 -5.04 2.65
C ALA A 51 5.80 -3.73 2.15
N GLY A 52 4.48 -3.70 2.01
CA GLY A 52 3.75 -2.51 1.55
C GLY A 52 4.02 -1.29 2.42
N THR A 53 3.94 -1.44 3.75
CA THR A 53 4.21 -0.35 4.70
C THR A 53 5.67 0.10 4.66
N CYS A 54 6.62 -0.85 4.68
CA CYS A 54 8.06 -0.52 4.67
C CYS A 54 8.48 0.16 3.36
N VAL A 55 7.98 -0.31 2.21
CA VAL A 55 8.24 0.30 0.90
C VAL A 55 7.67 1.71 0.83
N TYR A 56 6.44 1.92 1.33
CA TYR A 56 5.83 3.24 1.39
C TYR A 56 6.69 4.23 2.18
N VAL A 57 7.12 3.82 3.38
CA VAL A 57 7.96 4.67 4.25
C VAL A 57 9.31 4.93 3.60
N LEU A 58 9.98 3.91 3.06
CA LEU A 58 11.28 4.05 2.39
C LEU A 58 11.19 5.05 1.23
N ALA A 59 10.17 4.90 0.37
CA ALA A 59 9.95 5.80 -0.75
C ALA A 59 9.69 7.24 -0.27
N ALA A 60 8.81 7.43 0.73
CA ALA A 60 8.48 8.75 1.28
C ALA A 60 9.69 9.44 1.96
N GLU A 61 10.63 8.66 2.51
CA GLU A 61 11.85 9.20 3.12
C GLU A 61 12.95 9.55 2.09
N CYS A 62 12.89 8.97 0.88
CA CYS A 62 13.84 9.23 -0.20
C CYS A 62 13.43 10.38 -1.12
N ILE A 63 12.17 10.80 -1.10
CA ILE A 63 11.64 11.86 -1.96
C ILE A 63 11.38 13.17 -1.23
N GLY A 64 11.35 14.27 -1.97
CA GLY A 64 11.04 15.60 -1.44
C GLY A 64 9.57 15.75 -1.02
N PRO A 65 9.26 16.69 -0.10
CA PRO A 65 7.89 16.89 0.42
C PRO A 65 6.84 17.16 -0.67
N SER A 66 7.21 17.84 -1.75
CA SER A 66 6.33 18.17 -2.88
C SER A 66 5.84 16.92 -3.65
N TRP A 67 6.57 15.81 -3.59
CA TRP A 67 6.25 14.58 -4.32
C TRP A 67 5.61 13.48 -3.46
N GLN A 68 5.47 13.69 -2.15
CA GLN A 68 4.94 12.66 -1.24
C GLN A 68 3.50 12.25 -1.57
N GLY A 69 2.66 13.21 -1.98
CA GLY A 69 1.28 12.89 -2.43
C GLY A 69 1.26 12.05 -3.71
N ALA A 70 2.09 12.44 -4.69
CA ALA A 70 2.22 11.71 -5.94
C ALA A 70 2.77 10.29 -5.73
N GLN A 71 3.70 10.10 -4.80
CA GLN A 71 4.26 8.79 -4.45
C GLN A 71 3.19 7.82 -3.93
N GLY A 72 2.30 8.28 -3.05
CA GLY A 72 1.21 7.45 -2.54
C GLY A 72 0.26 6.98 -3.65
N LEU A 73 -0.11 7.89 -4.56
CA LEU A 73 -0.94 7.56 -5.73
C LEU A 73 -0.22 6.62 -6.70
N MET A 74 1.08 6.82 -6.93
CA MET A 74 1.88 5.94 -7.79
C MET A 74 1.97 4.53 -7.22
N GLN A 75 2.10 4.36 -5.91
CA GLN A 75 2.10 3.05 -5.28
C GLN A 75 0.78 2.31 -5.50
N MET A 76 -0.36 3.00 -5.38
CA MET A 76 -1.67 2.43 -5.68
C MET A 76 -1.83 2.10 -7.18
N ALA A 77 -1.31 2.95 -8.05
CA ALA A 77 -1.32 2.69 -9.49
C ALA A 77 -0.49 1.45 -9.87
N ILE A 78 0.69 1.27 -9.28
CA ILE A 78 1.52 0.07 -9.47
C ILE A 78 0.79 -1.18 -8.97
N PHE A 79 0.06 -1.10 -7.85
CA PHE A 79 -0.76 -2.19 -7.36
C PHE A 79 -1.85 -2.58 -8.37
N ALA A 80 -2.56 -1.61 -8.95
CA ALA A 80 -3.57 -1.84 -9.99
C ALA A 80 -2.97 -2.48 -11.25
N VAL A 81 -1.80 -2.00 -11.70
CA VAL A 81 -1.05 -2.60 -12.82
C VAL A 81 -0.67 -4.06 -12.49
N GLY A 82 -0.24 -4.34 -11.26
CA GLY A 82 0.04 -5.69 -10.79
C GLY A 82 -1.18 -6.62 -10.90
N GLY A 83 -2.38 -6.11 -10.57
CA GLY A 83 -3.64 -6.82 -10.76
C GLY A 83 -3.92 -7.18 -12.22
N VAL A 84 -3.73 -6.24 -13.14
CA VAL A 84 -3.85 -6.52 -14.59
C VAL A 84 -2.81 -7.54 -15.05
N CYS A 85 -1.57 -7.41 -14.62
CA CYS A 85 -0.49 -8.34 -14.99
C CYS A 85 -0.73 -9.77 -14.47
N LEU A 86 -1.49 -9.96 -13.39
CA LEU A 86 -1.79 -11.28 -12.83
C LEU A 86 -2.63 -12.15 -13.79
N VAL A 87 -3.37 -11.53 -14.71
CA VAL A 87 -4.16 -12.25 -15.71
C VAL A 87 -3.28 -13.06 -16.67
N VAL A 88 -2.07 -12.58 -16.99
CA VAL A 88 -1.16 -13.27 -17.90
C VAL A 88 -0.73 -14.64 -17.37
N PRO A 89 -0.16 -14.79 -16.16
CA PRO A 89 0.16 -16.11 -15.63
C PRO A 89 -1.08 -16.98 -15.39
N HIS A 90 -2.24 -16.39 -15.06
CA HIS A 90 -3.50 -17.15 -14.93
C HIS A 90 -3.91 -17.79 -16.26
N GLY A 91 -3.82 -17.08 -17.37
CA GLY A 91 -4.14 -17.62 -18.70
C GLY A 91 -3.14 -18.66 -19.22
N LEU A 92 -1.86 -18.54 -18.81
CA LEU A 92 -0.79 -19.45 -19.25
C LEU A 92 -0.66 -20.71 -18.38
N LEU A 93 -0.90 -20.58 -17.08
CA LEU A 93 -0.67 -21.63 -16.09
C LEU A 93 -2.00 -22.30 -15.70
N ARG A 94 -2.12 -23.58 -16.05
CA ARG A 94 -3.30 -24.36 -15.67
C ARG A 94 -3.13 -24.92 -14.26
N GLY A 95 -4.01 -24.51 -13.37
CA GLY A 95 -4.11 -25.07 -12.01
C GLY A 95 -3.55 -24.16 -10.90
N ARG A 96 -4.24 -24.22 -9.77
CA ARG A 96 -3.98 -23.39 -8.58
C ARG A 96 -2.51 -23.43 -8.13
N ARG A 97 -1.91 -24.64 -8.10
CA ARG A 97 -0.52 -24.80 -7.60
C ARG A 97 0.49 -24.08 -8.48
N ALA A 98 0.36 -24.20 -9.80
CA ALA A 98 1.28 -23.53 -10.73
C ALA A 98 1.17 -22.00 -10.63
N LEU A 99 -0.05 -21.47 -10.51
CA LEU A 99 -0.27 -20.03 -10.31
C LEU A 99 0.32 -19.54 -8.98
N THR A 100 0.12 -20.32 -7.89
CA THR A 100 0.67 -19.95 -6.58
C THR A 100 2.21 -19.96 -6.58
N VAL A 101 2.84 -20.93 -7.25
CA VAL A 101 4.30 -20.95 -7.43
C VAL A 101 4.78 -19.75 -8.25
N ALA A 102 4.09 -19.43 -9.34
CA ALA A 102 4.43 -18.26 -10.15
C ALA A 102 4.32 -16.95 -9.37
N SER A 103 3.29 -16.81 -8.52
CA SER A 103 3.10 -15.62 -7.68
C SER A 103 4.15 -15.49 -6.56
N ALA A 104 4.86 -16.58 -6.22
CA ALA A 104 5.95 -16.53 -5.26
C ALA A 104 7.27 -15.97 -5.86
N VAL A 105 7.43 -15.97 -7.18
CA VAL A 105 8.68 -15.52 -7.83
C VAL A 105 8.96 -14.02 -7.61
N PRO A 106 8.02 -13.09 -7.85
CA PRO A 106 8.27 -11.66 -7.68
C PRO A 106 8.75 -11.27 -6.28
N PRO A 107 8.22 -11.79 -5.17
CA PRO A 107 8.73 -11.49 -3.83
C PRO A 107 10.22 -11.82 -3.63
N PHE A 108 10.71 -12.93 -4.18
CA PHE A 108 12.14 -13.26 -4.11
C PHE A 108 12.98 -12.29 -4.95
N ALA A 109 12.50 -11.93 -6.14
CA ALA A 109 13.16 -10.90 -6.95
C ALA A 109 13.20 -9.56 -6.22
N PHE A 110 12.10 -9.13 -5.58
CA PHE A 110 12.07 -7.92 -4.78
C PHE A 110 13.01 -7.97 -3.58
N ALA A 111 13.08 -9.10 -2.86
CA ALA A 111 14.04 -9.25 -1.77
C ALA A 111 15.47 -9.05 -2.25
N PHE A 112 15.84 -9.64 -3.40
CA PHE A 112 17.15 -9.44 -4.02
C PHE A 112 17.39 -7.98 -4.44
N ILE A 113 16.40 -7.35 -5.08
CA ILE A 113 16.44 -5.93 -5.49
C ILE A 113 16.67 -5.04 -4.27
N PHE A 114 15.90 -5.22 -3.19
CA PHE A 114 16.09 -4.43 -1.96
C PHE A 114 17.48 -4.62 -1.37
N LEU A 115 18.03 -5.83 -1.34
CA LEU A 115 19.33 -6.08 -0.75
C LEU A 115 20.51 -5.58 -1.60
N ARG A 116 20.34 -5.42 -2.92
CA ARG A 116 21.46 -5.12 -3.83
C ARG A 116 21.36 -3.76 -4.51
N LEU A 117 20.17 -3.31 -4.85
CA LEU A 117 19.97 -2.16 -5.73
C LEU A 117 19.34 -0.94 -5.01
N VAL A 118 18.50 -1.17 -4.00
CA VAL A 118 17.82 -0.07 -3.32
C VAL A 118 18.71 0.47 -2.19
N PRO A 119 18.96 1.79 -2.13
CA PRO A 119 19.69 2.40 -1.02
C PRO A 119 18.84 2.40 0.26
N GLU A 120 19.52 2.62 1.40
CA GLU A 120 18.81 2.82 2.67
C GLU A 120 18.21 4.23 2.74
N SER A 121 17.27 4.46 3.66
CA SER A 121 16.69 5.78 3.87
C SER A 121 17.72 6.79 4.38
N PRO A 122 17.87 7.98 3.73
CA PRO A 122 18.73 9.04 4.23
C PRO A 122 18.31 9.52 5.62
N ARG A 123 16.99 9.59 5.89
CA ARG A 123 16.45 10.01 7.19
C ARG A 123 16.76 9.00 8.28
N TRP A 124 16.67 7.70 7.97
CA TRP A 124 17.03 6.64 8.91
C TRP A 124 18.52 6.65 9.23
N LEU A 125 19.38 6.82 8.22
CA LEU A 125 20.82 6.94 8.41
C LEU A 125 21.17 8.09 9.35
N LEU A 126 20.55 9.25 9.15
CA LEU A 126 20.72 10.42 10.03
C LEU A 126 20.26 10.13 11.46
N ALA A 127 19.06 9.58 11.62
CA ALA A 127 18.49 9.27 12.94
C ALA A 127 19.36 8.28 13.75
N ASN A 128 20.10 7.39 13.05
CA ASN A 128 21.02 6.45 13.67
C ASN A 128 22.48 6.92 13.74
N GLY A 129 22.72 8.23 13.57
CA GLY A 129 24.06 8.84 13.70
C GLY A 129 25.03 8.54 12.55
N ARG A 130 24.55 7.91 11.46
CA ARG A 130 25.37 7.58 10.28
C ARG A 130 25.42 8.76 9.29
N THR A 131 25.86 9.92 9.79
CA THR A 131 25.82 11.20 9.06
C THR A 131 26.61 11.17 7.75
N GLU A 132 27.80 10.56 7.74
CA GLU A 132 28.61 10.45 6.52
C GLU A 132 27.93 9.60 5.44
N ALA A 133 27.33 8.46 5.83
CA ALA A 133 26.60 7.60 4.88
C ALA A 133 25.38 8.33 4.30
N ALA A 134 24.66 9.08 5.14
CA ALA A 134 23.54 9.91 4.68
C ALA A 134 23.99 11.01 3.72
N ALA A 135 25.11 11.70 4.03
CA ALA A 135 25.67 12.75 3.19
C ALA A 135 26.09 12.21 1.81
N ARG A 136 26.77 11.06 1.77
CA ARG A 136 27.15 10.40 0.52
C ARG A 136 25.93 10.04 -0.32
N LEU A 137 24.91 9.43 0.30
CA LEU A 137 23.69 9.04 -0.39
C LEU A 137 22.92 10.25 -0.95
N LEU A 138 22.80 11.33 -0.16
CA LEU A 138 22.18 12.58 -0.65
C LEU A 138 22.95 13.20 -1.80
N PHE A 139 24.27 13.13 -1.77
CA PHE A 139 25.11 13.59 -2.88
C PHE A 139 24.92 12.76 -4.15
N GLU A 140 24.82 11.42 -4.01
CA GLU A 140 24.52 10.54 -5.14
C GLU A 140 23.14 10.84 -5.74
N ILE A 141 22.11 11.04 -4.90
CA ILE A 141 20.76 11.44 -5.33
C ILE A 141 20.81 12.79 -6.07
N ALA A 142 21.54 13.78 -5.55
CA ALA A 142 21.70 15.08 -6.18
C ALA A 142 22.37 14.97 -7.56
N ARG A 143 23.40 14.15 -7.67
CA ARG A 143 24.08 13.87 -8.96
C ARG A 143 23.17 13.24 -9.99
N VAL A 144 22.38 12.24 -9.60
CA VAL A 144 21.40 11.59 -10.50
C VAL A 144 20.34 12.59 -10.96
N ASN A 145 19.93 13.49 -10.08
CA ASN A 145 18.97 14.56 -10.39
C ASN A 145 19.61 15.77 -11.12
N ARG A 146 20.89 15.68 -11.47
CA ARG A 146 21.64 16.76 -12.15
C ARG A 146 21.61 18.08 -11.38
N ALA A 147 21.57 18.02 -10.04
CA ALA A 147 21.71 19.19 -9.20
C ALA A 147 23.19 19.67 -9.24
N ASP A 148 23.38 20.97 -9.25
CA ASP A 148 24.70 21.59 -9.24
C ASP A 148 25.25 21.54 -7.80
N VAL A 149 25.96 20.44 -7.48
CA VAL A 149 26.52 20.19 -6.14
C VAL A 149 27.92 19.61 -6.30
N ASP A 150 28.92 20.33 -5.82
CA ASP A 150 30.32 19.96 -5.98
C ASP A 150 30.83 18.96 -4.95
N ALA A 151 30.20 18.89 -3.77
CA ALA A 151 30.65 18.04 -2.66
C ALA A 151 29.47 17.51 -1.81
N PRO A 152 29.66 16.40 -1.07
CA PRO A 152 28.69 15.92 -0.12
C PRO A 152 28.35 17.00 0.94
N PRO A 153 27.07 17.19 1.30
CA PRO A 153 26.68 18.18 2.29
C PRO A 153 27.22 17.82 3.68
N THR A 154 27.68 18.83 4.43
CA THR A 154 28.00 18.64 5.84
C THR A 154 26.71 18.60 6.63
N LEU A 155 26.35 17.42 7.14
CA LEU A 155 25.13 17.21 7.90
C LEU A 155 25.44 17.30 9.40
N ALA A 156 24.72 18.15 10.11
CA ALA A 156 24.77 18.15 11.56
C ALA A 156 24.04 16.88 12.08
N PRO A 157 24.56 16.26 13.16
CA PRO A 157 23.83 15.20 13.82
C PRO A 157 22.44 15.73 14.23
N PRO A 158 21.39 14.87 14.14
CA PRO A 158 20.07 15.30 14.55
C PRO A 158 20.15 15.83 15.97
N ARG A 159 19.68 17.06 16.18
CA ARG A 159 19.45 17.53 17.55
C ARG A 159 18.56 16.48 18.18
N ALA A 160 18.97 15.96 19.34
CA ALA A 160 18.11 15.13 20.16
C ALA A 160 16.87 16.00 20.45
N SER A 161 15.88 15.91 19.57
CA SER A 161 14.58 16.46 19.86
C SER A 161 14.09 15.68 21.06
N ALA A 162 13.94 16.36 22.18
CA ALA A 162 13.20 15.85 23.34
C ALA A 162 11.70 15.74 23.00
N GLU A 163 11.38 15.32 21.78
CA GLU A 163 10.05 14.86 21.43
C GLU A 163 9.92 13.53 22.14
N ALA A 164 9.22 13.59 23.27
CA ALA A 164 8.78 12.42 24.02
C ALA A 164 8.35 11.37 23.00
N SER A 165 8.94 10.18 23.11
CA SER A 165 8.60 9.05 22.24
C SER A 165 7.10 8.80 22.40
N SER A 166 6.30 9.43 21.52
CA SER A 166 4.87 9.18 21.47
C SER A 166 4.70 7.72 21.12
N GLY A 167 4.24 6.93 22.10
CA GLY A 167 4.10 5.49 21.97
C GLY A 167 2.80 5.13 21.25
N LEU A 168 2.68 3.89 20.79
CA LEU A 168 1.41 3.33 20.30
C LEU A 168 0.23 3.56 21.27
N ALA A 169 0.52 3.62 22.57
CA ALA A 169 -0.47 3.91 23.62
C ALA A 169 -1.15 5.27 23.42
N ASP A 170 -0.47 6.27 22.91
CA ASP A 170 -1.03 7.61 22.69
C ASP A 170 -2.13 7.64 21.63
N LEU A 171 -2.12 6.69 20.69
CA LEU A 171 -3.19 6.52 19.71
C LEU A 171 -4.54 6.17 20.35
N VAL A 172 -4.50 5.54 21.53
CA VAL A 172 -5.69 5.09 22.27
C VAL A 172 -5.96 5.97 23.48
N LEU A 173 -4.93 6.44 24.19
CA LEU A 173 -5.07 7.18 25.43
C LEU A 173 -5.47 8.64 25.21
N THR A 174 -5.02 9.27 24.11
CA THR A 174 -5.34 10.68 23.83
C THR A 174 -6.71 10.79 23.14
N PRO A 175 -7.75 11.38 23.77
CA PRO A 175 -9.13 11.34 23.28
C PRO A 175 -9.29 11.85 21.84
N GLY A 176 -8.60 12.94 21.48
CA GLY A 176 -8.66 13.51 20.14
C GLY A 176 -8.03 12.61 19.07
N ILE A 177 -6.90 11.99 19.40
CA ILE A 177 -6.18 11.07 18.51
C ILE A 177 -6.95 9.76 18.41
N ARG A 178 -7.47 9.22 19.52
CA ARG A 178 -8.29 8.02 19.56
C ARG A 178 -9.49 8.10 18.59
N ARG A 179 -10.24 9.22 18.61
CA ARG A 179 -11.37 9.41 17.71
C ARG A 179 -10.95 9.38 16.25
N ARG A 180 -9.81 10.01 15.91
CA ARG A 180 -9.25 9.98 14.54
C ARG A 180 -8.80 8.58 14.14
N THR A 181 -8.12 7.87 15.04
CA THR A 181 -7.68 6.48 14.82
C THR A 181 -8.86 5.55 14.55
N LEU A 182 -9.91 5.61 15.38
CA LEU A 182 -11.10 4.80 15.18
C LEU A 182 -11.86 5.13 13.90
N ALA A 183 -12.00 6.43 13.57
CA ALA A 183 -12.62 6.84 12.32
C ALA A 183 -11.84 6.34 11.09
N MET A 184 -10.51 6.44 11.11
CA MET A 184 -9.67 5.95 10.04
C MET A 184 -9.70 4.43 9.93
N ALA A 185 -9.65 3.70 11.05
CA ALA A 185 -9.79 2.25 11.08
C ALA A 185 -11.13 1.80 10.47
N PHE A 186 -12.22 2.46 10.82
CA PHE A 186 -13.54 2.20 10.23
C PHE A 186 -13.55 2.45 8.71
N LEU A 187 -12.98 3.58 8.25
CA LEU A 187 -12.89 3.89 6.82
C LEU A 187 -12.05 2.85 6.07
N TRP A 188 -10.95 2.41 6.66
CA TRP A 188 -10.11 1.34 6.06
C TRP A 188 -10.86 0.01 6.00
N ALA A 189 -11.48 -0.42 7.10
CA ALA A 189 -12.26 -1.66 7.13
C ALA A 189 -13.41 -1.63 6.11
N ALA A 190 -14.18 -0.55 6.06
CA ALA A 190 -15.27 -0.39 5.08
C ALA A 190 -14.75 -0.38 3.64
N GLY A 191 -13.63 0.30 3.41
CA GLY A 191 -12.97 0.33 2.11
C GLY A 191 -12.47 -1.04 1.67
N CYS A 192 -11.76 -1.76 2.53
CA CYS A 192 -11.30 -3.12 2.25
C CYS A 192 -12.47 -4.06 1.97
N PHE A 193 -13.50 -4.01 2.80
CA PHE A 193 -14.70 -4.83 2.59
C PHE A 193 -15.33 -4.60 1.21
N ALA A 194 -15.56 -3.34 0.83
CA ALA A 194 -16.14 -3.01 -0.46
C ALA A 194 -15.18 -3.34 -1.62
N TYR A 195 -13.89 -3.03 -1.47
CA TYR A 195 -12.87 -3.27 -2.49
C TYR A 195 -12.72 -4.76 -2.82
N TYR A 196 -12.52 -5.60 -1.79
CA TYR A 196 -12.37 -7.04 -1.99
C TYR A 196 -13.69 -7.73 -2.30
N GLY A 197 -14.82 -7.24 -1.75
CA GLY A 197 -16.14 -7.74 -2.10
C GLY A 197 -16.42 -7.62 -3.60
N LEU A 198 -16.16 -6.45 -4.19
CA LEU A 198 -16.29 -6.24 -5.63
C LEU A 198 -15.28 -7.06 -6.45
N ALA A 199 -14.02 -7.15 -5.98
CA ALA A 199 -13.01 -7.94 -6.68
C ALA A 199 -13.31 -9.44 -6.71
N LEU A 200 -13.82 -10.00 -5.60
CA LEU A 200 -14.21 -11.40 -5.49
C LEU A 200 -15.50 -11.73 -6.25
N SER A 201 -16.33 -10.74 -6.56
CA SER A 201 -17.55 -10.90 -7.34
C SER A 201 -17.31 -10.86 -8.85
N ALA A 202 -16.05 -10.78 -9.30
CA ALA A 202 -15.72 -10.69 -10.73
C ALA A 202 -16.17 -11.92 -11.54
N ASP A 203 -16.26 -13.10 -10.92
CA ASP A 203 -16.76 -14.34 -11.52
C ASP A 203 -18.27 -14.33 -11.75
N ASN A 204 -19.03 -13.58 -10.94
CA ASN A 204 -20.47 -13.47 -11.04
C ASN A 204 -20.96 -12.43 -12.06
N LEU A 205 -20.05 -11.72 -12.72
CA LEU A 205 -20.40 -10.67 -13.66
C LEU A 205 -20.75 -11.16 -15.07
N GLY A 206 -20.62 -12.46 -15.32
CA GLY A 206 -20.76 -13.06 -16.66
C GLY A 206 -19.51 -12.83 -17.53
N GLY A 207 -19.36 -13.60 -18.60
CA GLY A 207 -18.17 -13.54 -19.45
C GLY A 207 -16.96 -14.30 -18.87
N SER A 208 -15.74 -13.91 -19.23
CA SER A 208 -14.54 -14.55 -18.69
C SER A 208 -14.07 -13.86 -17.40
N LEU A 209 -13.73 -14.66 -16.40
CA LEU A 209 -13.17 -14.20 -15.11
C LEU A 209 -11.95 -13.31 -15.33
N GLU A 210 -11.08 -13.72 -16.25
CA GLU A 210 -9.84 -13.01 -16.56
C GLU A 210 -10.10 -11.59 -17.08
N PHE A 211 -11.04 -11.46 -18.02
CA PHE A 211 -11.43 -10.17 -18.58
C PHE A 211 -12.04 -9.25 -17.51
N ASN A 212 -12.98 -9.78 -16.73
CA ASN A 212 -13.64 -9.03 -15.66
C ASN A 212 -12.64 -8.57 -14.60
N PHE A 213 -11.72 -9.44 -14.18
CA PHE A 213 -10.69 -9.11 -13.21
C PHE A 213 -9.70 -8.08 -13.77
N ALA A 214 -9.27 -8.22 -15.02
CA ALA A 214 -8.41 -7.24 -15.68
C ALA A 214 -9.09 -5.87 -15.78
N LEU A 215 -10.36 -5.84 -16.17
CA LEU A 215 -11.14 -4.61 -16.30
C LEU A 215 -11.33 -3.93 -14.93
N MET A 216 -11.66 -4.70 -13.89
CA MET A 216 -11.79 -4.19 -12.52
C MET A 216 -10.46 -3.65 -11.97
N SER A 217 -9.33 -4.26 -12.33
CA SER A 217 -8.01 -3.75 -11.94
C SER A 217 -7.62 -2.51 -12.76
N ALA A 218 -7.91 -2.50 -14.05
CA ALA A 218 -7.58 -1.37 -14.93
C ALA A 218 -8.36 -0.10 -14.57
N ILE A 219 -9.64 -0.22 -14.15
CA ILE A 219 -10.48 0.93 -13.78
C ILE A 219 -9.98 1.65 -12.51
N GLU A 220 -9.13 1.00 -11.72
CA GLU A 220 -8.51 1.63 -10.55
C GLU A 220 -7.65 2.84 -10.93
N LEU A 221 -6.96 2.78 -12.09
CA LEU A 221 -6.10 3.87 -12.55
C LEU A 221 -6.87 5.17 -12.79
N PRO A 222 -7.96 5.20 -13.62
CA PRO A 222 -8.80 6.38 -13.73
C PRO A 222 -9.49 6.75 -12.40
N GLY A 223 -9.85 5.77 -11.57
CA GLY A 223 -10.39 6.04 -10.23
C GLY A 223 -9.43 6.86 -9.36
N LEU A 224 -8.16 6.46 -9.31
CA LEU A 224 -7.12 7.19 -8.58
C LEU A 224 -6.91 8.61 -9.14
N ALA A 225 -6.92 8.76 -10.47
CA ALA A 225 -6.79 10.08 -11.11
C ALA A 225 -7.98 11.00 -10.77
N VAL A 226 -9.21 10.46 -10.79
CA VAL A 226 -10.42 11.18 -10.38
C VAL A 226 -10.33 11.58 -8.90
N GLY A 227 -9.91 10.66 -8.04
CA GLY A 227 -9.70 10.92 -6.61
C GLY A 227 -8.70 12.05 -6.37
N ALA A 228 -7.55 12.02 -7.07
CA ALA A 228 -6.54 13.06 -6.98
C ALA A 228 -7.07 14.44 -7.39
N GLY A 229 -7.74 14.54 -8.55
CA GLY A 229 -8.31 15.80 -9.01
C GLY A 229 -9.47 16.30 -8.11
N ALA A 230 -10.25 15.39 -7.53
CA ALA A 230 -11.34 15.73 -6.64
C ALA A 230 -10.85 16.26 -5.28
N ILE A 231 -9.73 15.75 -4.75
CA ILE A 231 -9.11 16.27 -3.50
C ILE A 231 -8.79 17.75 -3.64
N ASP A 232 -8.19 18.14 -4.75
CA ASP A 232 -7.75 19.53 -4.95
C ASP A 232 -8.93 20.50 -5.08
N ARG A 233 -10.05 20.03 -5.66
CA ARG A 233 -11.21 20.86 -5.92
C ARG A 233 -12.24 20.88 -4.79
N PHE A 234 -12.52 19.76 -4.16
CA PHE A 234 -13.59 19.57 -3.17
C PHE A 234 -13.08 19.29 -1.76
N GLY A 235 -11.78 19.04 -1.61
CA GLY A 235 -11.15 18.66 -0.35
C GLY A 235 -11.35 17.18 0.00
N ARG A 236 -10.55 16.74 0.99
CA ARG A 236 -10.41 15.30 1.35
C ARG A 236 -11.72 14.70 1.87
N ARG A 237 -12.39 15.41 2.80
CA ARG A 237 -13.59 14.90 3.47
C ARG A 237 -14.77 14.71 2.52
N ALA A 238 -15.04 15.70 1.67
CA ALA A 238 -16.15 15.64 0.71
C ALA A 238 -15.90 14.54 -0.32
N THR A 239 -14.68 14.46 -0.87
CA THR A 239 -14.27 13.42 -1.83
C THR A 239 -14.45 12.03 -1.24
N LEU A 240 -13.95 11.77 -0.01
CA LEU A 240 -14.12 10.48 0.67
C LEU A 240 -15.60 10.14 0.84
N SER A 241 -16.41 11.08 1.34
CA SER A 241 -17.84 10.83 1.58
C SER A 241 -18.59 10.48 0.30
N VAL A 242 -18.34 11.21 -0.78
CA VAL A 242 -19.01 10.98 -2.08
C VAL A 242 -18.54 9.65 -2.68
N CYS A 243 -17.24 9.36 -2.64
CA CYS A 243 -16.69 8.13 -3.20
C CYS A 243 -17.14 6.88 -2.44
N TYR A 244 -17.16 6.90 -1.10
CA TYR A 244 -17.67 5.77 -0.32
C TYR A 244 -19.20 5.60 -0.48
N ALA A 245 -19.97 6.69 -0.42
CA ALA A 245 -21.41 6.61 -0.62
C ALA A 245 -21.78 6.12 -2.03
N GLY A 246 -21.18 6.71 -3.06
CA GLY A 246 -21.41 6.32 -4.46
C GLY A 246 -20.93 4.90 -4.74
N GLY A 247 -19.76 4.50 -4.25
CA GLY A 247 -19.24 3.15 -4.38
C GLY A 247 -20.09 2.11 -3.67
N GLY A 248 -20.57 2.43 -2.45
CA GLY A 248 -21.48 1.57 -1.69
C GLY A 248 -22.84 1.42 -2.37
N LEU A 249 -23.41 2.51 -2.89
CA LEU A 249 -24.67 2.45 -3.66
C LEU A 249 -24.52 1.64 -4.94
N ALA A 250 -23.40 1.81 -5.66
CA ALA A 250 -23.12 1.03 -6.87
C ALA A 250 -22.98 -0.46 -6.55
N ALA A 251 -22.27 -0.82 -5.48
CA ALA A 251 -22.15 -2.20 -5.02
C ALA A 251 -23.51 -2.78 -4.60
N ALA A 252 -24.35 -2.00 -3.89
CA ALA A 252 -25.69 -2.41 -3.51
C ALA A 252 -26.59 -2.62 -4.74
N ALA A 253 -26.47 -1.78 -5.76
CA ALA A 253 -27.23 -1.92 -7.00
C ALA A 253 -26.96 -3.27 -7.69
N CYS A 254 -25.73 -3.79 -7.61
CA CYS A 254 -25.40 -5.09 -8.19
C CYS A 254 -26.21 -6.26 -7.60
N VAL A 255 -26.72 -6.12 -6.37
CA VAL A 255 -27.53 -7.16 -5.72
C VAL A 255 -28.94 -7.24 -6.32
N PHE A 256 -29.47 -6.11 -6.78
CA PHE A 256 -30.85 -6.01 -7.27
C PHE A 256 -30.97 -6.07 -8.79
N LEU A 257 -29.84 -5.98 -9.50
CA LEU A 257 -29.83 -5.99 -10.96
C LEU A 257 -29.68 -7.41 -11.50
N PRO A 258 -30.28 -7.71 -12.66
CA PRO A 258 -30.06 -9.01 -13.33
C PRO A 258 -28.61 -9.14 -13.79
N GLU A 259 -28.11 -10.37 -13.83
CA GLU A 259 -26.79 -10.66 -14.37
C GLU A 259 -26.65 -10.16 -15.81
N GLY A 260 -25.52 -9.51 -16.11
CA GLY A 260 -25.21 -8.97 -17.43
C GLY A 260 -24.66 -7.54 -17.39
N ASN A 261 -24.78 -6.85 -18.52
CA ASN A 261 -24.20 -5.52 -18.71
C ASN A 261 -24.50 -4.47 -17.63
N PRO A 262 -25.75 -4.37 -17.08
CA PRO A 262 -26.04 -3.41 -16.02
C PRO A 262 -25.22 -3.69 -14.74
N THR A 263 -25.15 -4.97 -14.32
CA THR A 263 -24.40 -5.36 -13.13
C THR A 263 -22.91 -5.10 -13.31
N VAL A 264 -22.37 -5.43 -14.50
CA VAL A 264 -20.96 -5.14 -14.85
C VAL A 264 -20.69 -3.64 -14.75
N PHE A 265 -21.57 -2.78 -15.30
CA PHE A 265 -21.41 -1.32 -15.24
C PHE A 265 -21.34 -0.80 -13.79
N PHE A 266 -22.30 -1.23 -12.94
CA PHE A 266 -22.31 -0.78 -11.54
C PHE A 266 -21.16 -1.36 -10.73
N ALA A 267 -20.71 -2.58 -11.01
CA ALA A 267 -19.53 -3.15 -10.37
C ALA A 267 -18.24 -2.37 -10.71
N ILE A 268 -18.06 -2.00 -11.99
CA ILE A 268 -16.93 -1.19 -12.46
C ILE A 268 -17.00 0.22 -11.85
N LEU A 269 -18.17 0.85 -11.85
CA LEU A 269 -18.37 2.17 -11.24
C LEU A 269 -18.07 2.14 -9.73
N GLY A 270 -18.59 1.13 -9.04
CA GLY A 270 -18.32 0.91 -7.62
C GLY A 270 -16.82 0.73 -7.35
N LYS A 271 -16.15 -0.11 -8.14
CA LYS A 271 -14.71 -0.34 -8.03
C LYS A 271 -13.90 0.95 -8.27
N CYS A 272 -14.25 1.73 -9.29
CA CYS A 272 -13.65 3.03 -9.59
C CYS A 272 -13.73 3.99 -8.39
N LEU A 273 -14.94 4.15 -7.83
CA LEU A 273 -15.17 5.05 -6.71
C LEU A 273 -14.50 4.58 -5.41
N ILE A 274 -14.53 3.29 -5.12
CA ILE A 274 -13.84 2.73 -3.94
C ILE A 274 -12.33 2.86 -4.07
N SER A 275 -11.77 2.65 -5.25
CA SER A 275 -10.32 2.84 -5.48
C SER A 275 -9.92 4.31 -5.34
N ALA A 276 -10.75 5.25 -5.82
CA ALA A 276 -10.58 6.67 -5.57
C ALA A 276 -10.59 6.98 -4.06
N ALA A 277 -11.58 6.45 -3.32
CA ALA A 277 -11.67 6.61 -1.87
C ALA A 277 -10.43 6.07 -1.15
N PHE A 278 -9.90 4.90 -1.57
CA PHE A 278 -8.70 4.32 -1.00
C PHE A 278 -7.47 5.23 -1.16
N GLY A 279 -7.23 5.75 -2.37
CA GLY A 279 -6.13 6.69 -2.62
C GLY A 279 -6.24 7.94 -1.76
N VAL A 280 -7.45 8.51 -1.66
CA VAL A 280 -7.73 9.68 -0.81
C VAL A 280 -7.54 9.36 0.68
N CYS A 281 -7.92 8.16 1.12
CA CYS A 281 -7.80 7.71 2.50
C CYS A 281 -6.34 7.70 2.97
N PHE A 282 -5.40 7.24 2.14
CA PHE A 282 -3.98 7.29 2.45
C PHE A 282 -3.45 8.73 2.62
N VAL A 283 -3.83 9.62 1.70
CA VAL A 283 -3.44 11.04 1.78
C VAL A 283 -4.03 11.69 3.03
N TYR A 284 -5.30 11.47 3.28
CA TYR A 284 -6.01 12.06 4.42
C TYR A 284 -5.46 11.54 5.76
N ALA A 285 -5.16 10.25 5.87
CA ALA A 285 -4.53 9.67 7.05
C ALA A 285 -3.17 10.30 7.34
N ALA A 286 -2.34 10.50 6.31
CA ALA A 286 -1.03 11.12 6.47
C ALA A 286 -1.10 12.57 6.96
N GLU A 287 -2.17 13.31 6.62
CA GLU A 287 -2.43 14.67 7.08
C GLU A 287 -3.08 14.72 8.48
N LEU A 288 -3.88 13.69 8.82
CA LEU A 288 -4.67 13.66 10.05
C LEU A 288 -3.84 13.35 11.30
N PHE A 289 -2.81 12.52 11.15
CA PHE A 289 -1.94 12.14 12.27
C PHE A 289 -0.74 13.09 12.40
N PRO A 290 -0.36 13.47 13.64
CA PRO A 290 0.89 14.18 13.91
C PRO A 290 2.09 13.42 13.33
N THR A 291 3.14 14.13 12.97
CA THR A 291 4.35 13.54 12.35
C THR A 291 4.96 12.42 13.19
N THR A 292 4.93 12.55 14.50
CA THR A 292 5.47 11.57 15.48
C THR A 292 4.66 10.28 15.55
N LEU A 293 3.35 10.33 15.28
CA LEU A 293 2.42 9.20 15.35
C LEU A 293 1.92 8.74 13.98
N ARG A 294 2.35 9.39 12.89
CA ARG A 294 1.81 9.16 11.54
C ARG A 294 1.96 7.71 11.10
N ALA A 295 3.19 7.17 11.15
CA ALA A 295 3.45 5.79 10.74
C ALA A 295 2.69 4.78 11.61
N ALA A 296 2.68 4.99 12.94
CA ALA A 296 1.98 4.15 13.87
C ALA A 296 0.45 4.23 13.69
N GLY A 297 -0.10 5.45 13.53
CA GLY A 297 -1.53 5.67 13.31
C GLY A 297 -2.03 5.08 12.00
N MET A 298 -1.30 5.27 10.91
CA MET A 298 -1.60 4.64 9.63
C MET A 298 -1.51 3.13 9.70
N GLY A 299 -0.46 2.59 10.35
CA GLY A 299 -0.28 1.15 10.53
C GLY A 299 -1.44 0.52 11.32
N VAL A 300 -1.84 1.10 12.45
CA VAL A 300 -2.96 0.62 13.25
C VAL A 300 -4.28 0.74 12.48
N ALA A 301 -4.53 1.85 11.79
CA ALA A 301 -5.74 2.04 11.02
C ALA A 301 -5.85 1.08 9.84
N SER A 302 -4.73 0.72 9.20
CA SER A 302 -4.70 -0.19 8.05
C SER A 302 -4.75 -1.67 8.42
N THR A 303 -4.65 -2.03 9.71
CA THR A 303 -4.82 -3.42 10.18
C THR A 303 -6.26 -3.77 10.56
N ALA A 304 -7.17 -2.79 10.55
CA ALA A 304 -8.60 -2.98 10.79
C ALA A 304 -9.28 -3.52 9.54
#